data_d2423bf654b6f90dd94d53b6c152fcd9
#
_entry.id   d2423bf654b6f90dd94d53b6c152fcd9
#
_cell.length_a   1.000
_cell.length_b   1.000
_cell.length_c   1.000
_cell.angle_alpha   90.00
_cell.angle_beta   90.00
_cell.angle_gamma   90.00
#
_symmetry.space_group_name_H-M   'P 1'
#
loop_
_entity.id
_entity.type
_entity.pdbx_description
1 polymer ?
#
loop_
_entity_poly.entity_id
_entity_poly.type
_entity_poly.pdbx_seq_one_letter_code
_entity_poly.pdbx_strand_id
1 'polypeptide(L)' 'MATGTVKWFNNEKGYGFIARDGGPDVFVHHSAIQMQGYKSLQEGQAVEFEITSGPKGDQAQDVRVVG' A
#
# COMPACT_ATOMS: atom_id res chain seq x y z
N MET A 1 0.79 -3.42 13.32
CA MET A 1 0.88 -2.99 11.92
C MET A 1 1.42 -4.11 11.06
N ALA A 2 0.92 -4.19 9.86
CA ALA A 2 1.42 -5.17 8.90
C ALA A 2 2.59 -4.58 8.12
N THR A 3 3.43 -5.45 7.59
CA THR A 3 4.52 -5.03 6.71
C THR A 3 4.41 -5.77 5.40
N GLY A 4 4.93 -5.17 4.34
CA GLY A 4 4.92 -5.79 3.03
C GLY A 4 5.80 -5.05 2.06
N THR A 5 5.70 -5.45 0.80
CA THR A 5 6.49 -4.87 -0.28
C THR A 5 5.56 -4.44 -1.39
N VAL A 6 5.77 -3.25 -1.92
CA VAL A 6 4.94 -2.75 -3.02
C VAL A 6 5.12 -3.65 -4.24
N LYS A 7 4.03 -4.23 -4.71
CA LYS A 7 4.04 -5.07 -5.89
C LYS A 7 4.04 -4.24 -7.15
N TRP A 8 3.13 -3.27 -7.21
CA TRP A 8 3.10 -2.25 -8.25
C TRP A 8 2.20 -1.11 -7.81
N PHE A 9 2.40 0.05 -8.39
CA PHE A 9 1.57 1.22 -8.10
C PHE A 9 1.44 2.07 -9.36
N ASN A 10 0.20 2.45 -9.68
CA ASN A 10 -0.08 3.28 -10.85
C ASN A 10 -0.29 4.72 -10.39
N ASN A 11 0.68 5.58 -10.70
CA ASN A 11 0.65 6.97 -10.26
C ASN A 11 -0.47 7.78 -10.92
N GLU A 12 -0.85 7.42 -12.12
CA GLU A 12 -1.92 8.13 -12.83
C GLU A 12 -3.28 7.82 -12.23
N LYS A 13 -3.52 6.55 -11.94
CA LYS A 13 -4.80 6.12 -11.37
C LYS A 13 -4.84 6.26 -9.86
N GLY A 14 -3.69 6.35 -9.21
CA GLY A 14 -3.60 6.56 -7.79
C GLY A 14 -3.85 5.35 -6.92
N TYR A 15 -3.56 4.14 -7.42
CA TYR A 15 -3.71 2.94 -6.62
C TYR A 15 -2.71 1.87 -7.04
N GLY A 16 -2.59 0.84 -6.20
CA GLY A 16 -1.73 -0.28 -6.47
C GLY A 16 -1.96 -1.41 -5.49
N PHE A 17 -1.01 -2.31 -5.42
CA PHE A 17 -1.09 -3.47 -4.54
C PHE A 17 0.22 -3.67 -3.79
N ILE A 18 0.06 -4.14 -2.55
CA ILE A 18 1.19 -4.46 -1.67
C ILE A 18 1.16 -5.97 -1.43
N ALA A 19 2.28 -6.62 -1.71
CA ALA A 19 2.44 -8.04 -1.39
C ALA A 19 2.80 -8.16 0.09
N ARG A 20 2.17 -9.10 0.78
CA ARG A 20 2.44 -9.35 2.19
C ARG A 20 2.68 -10.83 2.44
N ASP A 21 3.40 -11.13 3.51
CA ASP A 21 3.64 -12.50 3.91
C ASP A 21 2.38 -13.12 4.48
N GLY A 22 2.09 -14.33 4.06
CA GLY A 22 1.03 -15.13 4.65
C GLY A 22 -0.38 -14.75 4.25
N GLY A 23 -0.55 -13.97 3.19
CA GLY A 23 -1.88 -13.60 2.75
C GLY A 23 -1.91 -13.05 1.34
N PRO A 24 -3.11 -12.76 0.83
CA PRO A 24 -3.25 -12.18 -0.52
C PRO A 24 -2.75 -10.75 -0.56
N ASP A 25 -2.53 -10.24 -1.77
CA ASP A 25 -2.11 -8.86 -1.97
C ASP A 25 -3.16 -7.91 -1.38
N VAL A 26 -2.68 -6.76 -0.89
CA VAL A 26 -3.52 -5.77 -0.25
C VAL A 26 -3.64 -4.56 -1.18
N PHE A 27 -4.87 -4.11 -1.42
CA PHE A 27 -5.12 -2.93 -2.23
C PHE A 27 -4.67 -1.68 -1.47
N VAL A 28 -4.03 -0.74 -2.17
CA VAL A 28 -3.64 0.55 -1.60
C VAL A 28 -4.03 1.68 -2.52
N HIS A 29 -4.66 2.72 -1.97
CA HIS A 29 -5.03 3.93 -2.69
C HIS A 29 -4.12 5.07 -2.22
N HIS A 30 -3.87 6.05 -3.10
CA HIS A 30 -2.96 7.15 -2.76
C HIS A 30 -3.41 7.91 -1.50
N SER A 31 -4.70 7.96 -1.22
CA SER A 31 -5.21 8.64 -0.04
C SER A 31 -4.80 7.95 1.27
N ALA A 32 -4.40 6.68 1.19
CA ALA A 32 -3.96 5.92 2.36
C ALA A 32 -2.47 6.07 2.63
N ILE A 33 -1.73 6.73 1.75
CA ILE A 33 -0.28 6.87 1.89
C ILE A 33 0.04 8.09 2.71
N GLN A 34 0.80 7.90 3.79
CA GLN A 34 1.22 8.99 4.66
C GLN A 34 2.58 9.50 4.22
N MET A 35 2.57 10.43 3.30
CA MET A 35 3.76 11.10 2.80
C MET A 35 3.46 12.57 2.61
N GLN A 36 4.49 13.40 2.70
CA GLN A 36 4.36 14.81 2.36
C GLN A 36 4.58 14.97 0.86
N GLY A 37 3.78 15.81 0.24
CA GLY A 37 3.92 16.10 -1.17
C GLY A 37 3.30 15.02 -2.05
N TYR A 38 4.05 14.58 -3.04
CA TYR A 38 3.56 13.64 -4.03
C TYR A 38 3.44 12.24 -3.44
N LYS A 39 2.21 11.72 -3.49
CA LYS A 39 1.91 10.42 -2.87
C LYS A 39 2.01 9.31 -3.89
N SER A 40 3.16 8.67 -3.95
CA SER A 40 3.37 7.54 -4.84
C SER A 40 4.23 6.49 -4.16
N LEU A 41 4.13 5.28 -4.67
CA LEU A 41 4.94 4.17 -4.20
C LEU A 41 5.69 3.59 -5.40
N GLN A 42 6.86 3.04 -5.12
CA GLN A 42 7.67 2.40 -6.16
C GLN A 42 7.69 0.90 -5.93
N GLU A 43 7.72 0.16 -7.02
CA GLU A 43 7.80 -1.29 -6.99
C GLU A 43 9.00 -1.73 -6.17
N GLY A 44 8.78 -2.64 -5.25
CA GLY A 44 9.84 -3.19 -4.41
C GLY A 44 10.09 -2.45 -3.12
N GLN A 45 9.42 -1.31 -2.87
CA GLN A 45 9.58 -0.59 -1.61
C GLN A 45 8.99 -1.36 -0.44
N ALA A 46 9.69 -1.35 0.69
CA ALA A 46 9.16 -1.90 1.94
C ALA A 46 8.25 -0.87 2.60
N VAL A 47 7.09 -1.32 3.05
CA VAL A 47 6.08 -0.44 3.65
C VAL A 47 5.49 -1.07 4.90
N GLU A 48 5.01 -0.22 5.79
CA GLU A 48 4.16 -0.61 6.92
C GLU A 48 2.76 -0.04 6.70
N PHE A 49 1.76 -0.77 7.14
CA PHE A 49 0.38 -0.34 6.92
C PHE A 49 -0.57 -1.07 7.87
N GLU A 50 -1.77 -0.50 8.00
CA GLU A 50 -2.89 -1.16 8.67
C GLU A 50 -3.77 -1.83 7.64
N ILE A 51 -4.34 -2.97 8.00
CA ILE A 51 -5.24 -3.70 7.10
C ILE A 51 -6.68 -3.45 7.54
N THR A 52 -7.50 -3.02 6.59
CA THR A 52 -8.93 -2.85 6.83
C THR A 52 -9.71 -3.60 5.76
N SER A 53 -10.94 -3.99 6.09
CA SER A 53 -11.82 -4.61 5.11
C SER A 53 -12.50 -3.56 4.27
N GLY A 54 -12.52 -3.78 2.97
CA GLY A 54 -13.17 -2.87 2.04
C GLY A 54 -14.04 -3.61 1.04
N PRO A 55 -14.74 -2.87 0.17
CA PRO A 55 -15.63 -3.50 -0.82
C PRO A 55 -14.94 -4.46 -1.76
N LYS A 56 -13.65 -4.24 -2.00
CA LYS A 56 -12.85 -5.07 -2.91
C LYS A 56 -11.95 -6.04 -2.18
N GLY A 57 -12.13 -6.21 -0.88
CA GLY A 57 -11.31 -7.06 -0.05
C GLY A 57 -10.45 -6.25 0.90
N ASP A 58 -9.34 -6.81 1.33
CA ASP A 58 -8.46 -6.13 2.27
C ASP A 58 -7.80 -4.92 1.63
N GLN A 59 -7.77 -3.82 2.37
CA GLN A 59 -7.18 -2.56 1.93
C GLN A 59 -6.14 -2.10 2.93
N ALA A 60 -5.10 -1.42 2.44
CA ALA A 60 -4.08 -0.82 3.29
C ALA A 60 -4.50 0.58 3.70
N GLN A 61 -4.22 0.94 4.95
CA GLN A 61 -4.43 2.27 5.51
C GLN A 61 -3.16 2.71 6.23
N ASP A 62 -2.98 4.02 6.34
CA ASP A 62 -1.82 4.59 7.05
C ASP A 62 -0.51 4.00 6.55
N VAL A 63 -0.37 3.94 5.24
CA VAL A 63 0.80 3.34 4.60
C VAL A 63 2.01 4.25 4.74
N ARG A 64 3.12 3.69 5.20
CA ARG A 64 4.40 4.40 5.32
C ARG A 64 5.52 3.59 4.71
N VAL A 65 6.41 4.28 4.01
CA VAL A 65 7.61 3.65 3.49
C VAL A 65 8.60 3.46 4.64
N VAL A 66 9.13 2.25 4.79
CA VAL A 66 10.14 1.93 5.80
C VAL A 66 11.39 1.40 5.12
N GLY A 67 12.48 1.97 5.42
CA GLY A 67 13.76 1.56 4.84
C GLY A 67 14.21 2.46 3.67
#